data_625976c174e21a3b38e469fc784f52e1
#
_entry.id   625976c174e21a3b38e469fc784f52e1
#
_cell.length_a   1.000
_cell.length_b   1.000
_cell.length_c   1.000
_cell.angle_alpha   90.00
_cell.angle_beta   90.00
_cell.angle_gamma   90.00
#
_symmetry.space_group_name_H-M   'P 1'
#
loop_
_entity.id
_entity.type
_entity.pdbx_description
1 polymer ?
#
loop_
_entity_poly.entity_id
_entity_poly.type
_entity_poly.pdbx_seq_one_letter_code
_entity_poly.pdbx_strand_id
1 'polypeptide(L)'
;MKVVVIAGGQGTRIVSVNSEIPKAMIPIAGKPILEYEVEMAKRYGYTDFLFIIGHMGDQIEHYFEDGRRWNVNIEYYKEEKPLGTAGALGCLKNKLTEDFFVFYGDTVMDFDMDAMLAYHKEKQADATLFLHPNDHPYDSDIVELTTDGRVLKFCNKPHAVSYTHLRAH
;
A
#
# COMPACT_ATOMS: atom_id res chain seq x y z
N MET A 1 11.53 2.29 11.70
CA MET A 1 10.31 2.73 11.00
C MET A 1 9.71 1.54 10.27
N LYS A 2 8.43 1.26 10.46
CA LYS A 2 7.74 0.10 9.86
C LYS A 2 7.21 0.38 8.45
N VAL A 3 7.12 -0.68 7.65
CA VAL A 3 6.34 -0.71 6.40
C VAL A 3 5.09 -1.54 6.66
N VAL A 4 3.93 -0.90 6.65
CA VAL A 4 2.63 -1.55 6.79
C VAL A 4 2.12 -1.93 5.41
N VAL A 5 1.81 -3.19 5.18
CA VAL A 5 1.28 -3.66 3.91
C VAL A 5 -0.15 -4.14 4.09
N ILE A 6 -1.08 -3.53 3.36
CA ILE A 6 -2.50 -3.90 3.39
C ILE A 6 -2.77 -4.93 2.30
N ALA A 7 -2.88 -6.18 2.69
CA ALA A 7 -3.11 -7.32 1.81
C ALA A 7 -4.39 -8.12 2.14
N GLY A 8 -5.30 -7.55 2.95
CA GLY A 8 -6.54 -8.21 3.42
C GLY A 8 -7.74 -8.11 2.46
N GLY A 9 -7.61 -7.44 1.30
CA GLY A 9 -8.71 -7.17 0.38
C GLY A 9 -9.33 -8.43 -0.24
N GLN A 10 -10.67 -8.52 -0.28
CA GLN A 10 -11.41 -9.67 -0.86
C GLN A 10 -11.31 -9.82 -2.38
N GLY A 11 -10.66 -8.89 -3.08
CA GLY A 11 -10.38 -9.03 -4.51
C GLY A 11 -11.59 -9.07 -5.45
N THR A 12 -12.76 -8.59 -5.03
CA THR A 12 -14.06 -8.75 -5.73
C THR A 12 -14.11 -8.23 -7.17
N ARG A 13 -13.16 -7.40 -7.59
CA ARG A 13 -13.11 -6.82 -8.96
C ARG A 13 -12.37 -7.65 -9.99
N ILE A 14 -11.54 -8.60 -9.58
CA ILE A 14 -10.75 -9.47 -10.49
C ILE A 14 -11.17 -10.92 -10.27
N VAL A 15 -12.41 -11.23 -10.58
CA VAL A 15 -12.95 -12.61 -10.51
C VAL A 15 -12.39 -13.53 -11.61
N SER A 16 -11.73 -12.97 -12.63
CA SER A 16 -11.38 -13.70 -13.86
C SER A 16 -9.96 -14.31 -13.89
N VAL A 17 -9.05 -13.97 -12.97
CA VAL A 17 -7.65 -14.39 -13.13
C VAL A 17 -7.26 -15.59 -12.27
N ASN A 18 -7.69 -15.68 -11.03
CA ASN A 18 -7.55 -16.88 -10.19
C ASN A 18 -8.23 -16.65 -8.83
N SER A 19 -9.34 -17.37 -8.57
CA SER A 19 -10.06 -17.26 -7.29
C SER A 19 -9.39 -18.02 -6.13
N GLU A 20 -8.28 -18.72 -6.40
CA GLU A 20 -7.61 -19.62 -5.45
C GLU A 20 -6.41 -18.98 -4.74
N ILE A 21 -5.98 -17.80 -5.17
CA ILE A 21 -4.84 -17.08 -4.56
C ILE A 21 -5.21 -15.63 -4.26
N PRO A 22 -4.70 -15.04 -3.15
CA PRO A 22 -4.92 -13.62 -2.86
C PRO A 22 -4.22 -12.75 -3.92
N LYS A 23 -4.77 -11.56 -4.22
CA LYS A 23 -4.21 -10.66 -5.23
C LYS A 23 -2.73 -10.34 -5.04
N ALA A 24 -2.33 -10.13 -3.80
CA ALA A 24 -0.95 -9.87 -3.42
C ALA A 24 0.02 -11.00 -3.82
N MET A 25 -0.52 -12.21 -4.01
CA MET A 25 0.24 -13.41 -4.39
C MET A 25 0.16 -13.73 -5.89
N ILE A 26 -0.52 -12.92 -6.70
CA ILE A 26 -0.54 -13.10 -8.17
C ILE A 26 0.91 -12.99 -8.68
N PRO A 27 1.40 -14.02 -9.41
CA PRO A 27 2.77 -14.01 -9.88
C PRO A 27 2.95 -13.08 -11.08
N ILE A 28 3.97 -12.21 -11.00
CA ILE A 28 4.46 -11.39 -12.11
C ILE A 28 5.93 -11.76 -12.32
N ALA A 29 6.30 -12.15 -13.54
CA ALA A 29 7.65 -12.57 -13.87
C ALA A 29 8.24 -13.62 -12.87
N GLY A 30 7.39 -14.54 -12.40
CA GLY A 30 7.78 -15.68 -11.57
C GLY A 30 7.79 -15.46 -10.06
N LYS A 31 7.42 -14.27 -9.55
CA LYS A 31 7.29 -14.00 -8.12
C LYS A 31 6.04 -13.20 -7.77
N PRO A 32 5.49 -13.34 -6.56
CA PRO A 32 4.31 -12.59 -6.13
C PRO A 32 4.48 -11.07 -6.21
N ILE A 33 3.38 -10.35 -6.48
CA ILE A 33 3.35 -8.87 -6.45
C ILE A 33 3.94 -8.35 -5.14
N LEU A 34 3.51 -8.89 -4.02
CA LEU A 34 3.94 -8.45 -2.69
C LEU A 34 5.46 -8.59 -2.46
N GLU A 35 6.12 -9.53 -3.13
CA GLU A 35 7.57 -9.70 -3.02
C GLU A 35 8.34 -8.52 -3.63
N TYR A 36 7.81 -7.90 -4.70
CA TYR A 36 8.41 -6.69 -5.27
C TYR A 36 8.39 -5.52 -4.29
N GLU A 37 7.32 -5.38 -3.51
CA GLU A 37 7.22 -4.34 -2.48
C GLU A 37 8.21 -4.57 -1.33
N VAL A 38 8.35 -5.83 -0.88
CA VAL A 38 9.34 -6.20 0.13
C VAL A 38 10.75 -5.90 -0.35
N GLU A 39 11.07 -6.29 -1.59
CA GLU A 39 12.39 -6.02 -2.18
C GLU A 39 12.65 -4.54 -2.37
N MET A 40 11.65 -3.77 -2.79
CA MET A 40 11.77 -2.33 -2.94
C MET A 40 12.07 -1.67 -1.59
N ALA A 41 11.26 -1.90 -0.57
CA ALA A 41 11.46 -1.30 0.75
C ALA A 41 12.83 -1.70 1.35
N LYS A 42 13.24 -2.96 1.18
CA LYS A 42 14.54 -3.46 1.61
C LYS A 42 15.71 -2.73 0.93
N ARG A 43 15.60 -2.34 -0.36
CA ARG A 43 16.67 -1.57 -1.05
C ARG A 43 16.96 -0.23 -0.35
N TYR A 44 15.95 0.37 0.30
CA TYR A 44 16.06 1.60 1.09
C TYR A 44 16.36 1.34 2.58
N GLY A 45 16.62 0.07 2.97
CA GLY A 45 16.95 -0.28 4.36
C GLY A 45 15.73 -0.43 5.27
N TYR A 46 14.51 -0.38 4.75
CA TYR A 46 13.29 -0.64 5.52
C TYR A 46 13.04 -2.14 5.57
N THR A 47 13.32 -2.75 6.71
CA THR A 47 13.31 -4.21 6.90
C THR A 47 12.31 -4.69 7.93
N ASP A 48 11.51 -3.80 8.54
CA ASP A 48 10.53 -4.13 9.56
C ASP A 48 9.12 -3.96 9.00
N PHE A 49 8.43 -5.07 8.76
CA PHE A 49 7.13 -5.11 8.10
C PHE A 49 6.01 -5.50 9.05
N LEU A 50 4.82 -4.95 8.80
CA LEU A 50 3.57 -5.37 9.40
C LEU A 50 2.55 -5.64 8.29
N PHE A 51 2.27 -6.91 8.02
CA PHE A 51 1.29 -7.30 7.03
C PHE A 51 -0.10 -7.39 7.65
N ILE A 52 -1.03 -6.61 7.12
CA ILE A 52 -2.46 -6.70 7.43
C ILE A 52 -3.07 -7.65 6.42
N ILE A 53 -3.43 -8.84 6.88
CA ILE A 53 -3.96 -9.93 6.05
C ILE A 53 -5.39 -10.26 6.45
N GLY A 54 -6.17 -10.76 5.51
CA GLY A 54 -7.59 -11.12 5.73
C GLY A 54 -7.93 -12.39 4.97
N HIS A 55 -8.86 -12.31 4.03
CA HIS A 55 -9.26 -13.46 3.21
C HIS A 55 -8.05 -14.08 2.49
N MET A 56 -7.88 -15.40 2.64
CA MET A 56 -6.73 -16.17 2.11
C MET A 56 -5.35 -15.71 2.64
N GLY A 57 -5.31 -14.96 3.75
CA GLY A 57 -4.06 -14.45 4.33
C GLY A 57 -3.09 -15.55 4.75
N ASP A 58 -3.57 -16.75 5.05
CA ASP A 58 -2.72 -17.90 5.41
C ASP A 58 -1.76 -18.29 4.27
N GLN A 59 -2.11 -18.03 3.01
CA GLN A 59 -1.21 -18.26 1.87
C GLN A 59 -0.06 -17.24 1.87
N ILE A 60 -0.32 -15.99 2.25
CA ILE A 60 0.69 -14.94 2.39
C ILE A 60 1.63 -15.30 3.55
N GLU A 61 1.05 -15.65 4.70
CA GLU A 61 1.80 -16.05 5.89
C GLU A 61 2.68 -17.29 5.63
N HIS A 62 2.14 -18.30 4.93
CA HIS A 62 2.91 -19.49 4.56
C HIS A 62 4.06 -19.18 3.60
N TYR A 63 3.89 -18.25 2.67
CA TYR A 63 4.92 -17.91 1.69
C TYR A 63 6.06 -17.09 2.31
N PHE A 64 5.71 -16.06 3.11
CA PHE A 64 6.68 -15.13 3.66
C PHE A 64 7.21 -15.55 5.04
N GLU A 65 6.50 -16.42 5.76
CA GLU A 65 6.84 -16.86 7.12
C GLU A 65 7.18 -15.64 8.01
N ASP A 66 8.32 -15.64 8.69
CA ASP A 66 8.79 -14.51 9.51
C ASP A 66 9.66 -13.49 8.73
N GLY A 67 9.82 -13.66 7.43
CA GLY A 67 10.58 -12.78 6.53
C GLY A 67 12.07 -13.06 6.45
N ARG A 68 12.64 -13.97 7.25
CA ARG A 68 14.08 -14.25 7.28
C ARG A 68 14.66 -14.61 5.93
N ARG A 69 13.90 -15.32 5.09
CA ARG A 69 14.31 -15.70 3.74
C ARG A 69 14.65 -14.47 2.86
N TRP A 70 14.02 -13.34 3.12
CA TRP A 70 14.28 -12.05 2.44
C TRP A 70 15.20 -11.13 3.24
N ASN A 71 15.71 -11.58 4.42
CA ASN A 71 16.46 -10.75 5.37
C ASN A 71 15.64 -9.53 5.85
N VAL A 72 14.38 -9.74 6.17
CA VAL A 72 13.46 -8.78 6.77
C VAL A 72 12.76 -9.42 7.96
N ASN A 73 12.06 -8.62 8.76
CA ASN A 73 11.20 -9.09 9.84
C ASN A 73 9.75 -8.80 9.46
N ILE A 74 8.87 -9.80 9.51
CA ILE A 74 7.46 -9.66 9.16
C ILE A 74 6.59 -10.06 10.35
N GLU A 75 5.81 -9.11 10.85
CA GLU A 75 4.70 -9.35 11.76
C GLU A 75 3.40 -9.41 10.96
N TYR A 76 2.43 -10.17 11.45
CA TYR A 76 1.10 -10.28 10.85
C TYR A 76 0.01 -9.75 11.77
N TYR A 77 -0.97 -9.09 11.17
CA TYR A 77 -2.24 -8.77 11.78
C TYR A 77 -3.36 -9.35 10.93
N LYS A 78 -4.11 -10.31 11.49
CA LYS A 78 -5.22 -10.96 10.80
C LYS A 78 -6.52 -10.21 11.10
N GLU A 79 -7.16 -9.69 10.05
CA GLU A 79 -8.49 -9.11 10.13
C GLU A 79 -9.55 -10.21 10.21
N GLU A 80 -10.33 -10.23 11.28
CA GLU A 80 -11.51 -11.12 11.38
C GLU A 80 -12.64 -10.65 10.45
N LYS A 81 -12.75 -9.36 10.23
CA LYS A 81 -13.71 -8.71 9.33
C LYS A 81 -13.01 -7.57 8.59
N PRO A 82 -13.36 -7.32 7.31
CA PRO A 82 -12.81 -6.20 6.58
C PRO A 82 -13.11 -4.87 7.28
N LEU A 83 -12.10 -4.19 7.76
CA LEU A 83 -12.19 -2.89 8.45
C LEU A 83 -11.93 -1.72 7.50
N GLY A 84 -11.53 -2.01 6.28
CA GLY A 84 -10.99 -1.02 5.36
C GLY A 84 -9.64 -0.47 5.81
N THR A 85 -9.00 0.34 4.97
CA THR A 85 -7.64 0.84 5.21
C THR A 85 -7.50 1.55 6.56
N ALA A 86 -8.33 2.54 6.83
CA ALA A 86 -8.25 3.34 8.06
C ALA A 86 -8.61 2.55 9.31
N GLY A 87 -9.59 1.63 9.22
CA GLY A 87 -10.00 0.81 10.36
C GLY A 87 -8.91 -0.15 10.82
N ALA A 88 -8.23 -0.80 9.88
CA ALA A 88 -7.12 -1.70 10.16
C ALA A 88 -5.96 -0.96 10.85
N LEU A 89 -5.57 0.21 10.32
CA LEU A 89 -4.53 1.07 10.93
C LEU A 89 -4.92 1.54 12.32
N GLY A 90 -6.20 1.88 12.53
CA GLY A 90 -6.73 2.29 13.84
C GLY A 90 -6.58 1.21 14.92
N CYS A 91 -6.76 -0.07 14.56
CA CYS A 91 -6.54 -1.20 15.47
C CYS A 91 -5.07 -1.37 15.87
N LEU A 92 -4.15 -0.86 15.06
CA LEU A 92 -2.71 -1.01 15.21
C LEU A 92 -2.02 0.21 15.85
N LYS A 93 -2.76 1.22 16.31
CA LYS A 93 -2.23 2.47 16.86
C LYS A 93 -1.16 2.27 17.97
N ASN A 94 -1.25 1.19 18.76
CA ASN A 94 -0.27 0.89 19.79
C ASN A 94 1.03 0.26 19.25
N LYS A 95 1.02 -0.23 18.02
CA LYS A 95 2.18 -0.78 17.29
C LYS A 95 2.80 0.24 16.33
N LEU A 96 2.04 1.27 15.94
CA LEU A 96 2.42 2.31 14.98
C LEU A 96 2.58 3.64 15.73
N THR A 97 3.63 3.75 16.52
CA THR A 97 3.92 4.90 17.41
C THR A 97 4.88 5.93 16.79
N GLU A 98 5.41 5.62 15.61
CA GLU A 98 6.33 6.45 14.82
C GLU A 98 5.77 6.60 13.40
N ASP A 99 6.40 7.43 12.57
CA ASP A 99 6.13 7.46 11.15
C ASP A 99 6.27 6.07 10.52
N PHE A 100 5.41 5.73 9.59
CA PHE A 100 5.42 4.45 8.90
C PHE A 100 4.96 4.62 7.46
N PHE A 101 5.43 3.74 6.57
CA PHE A 101 4.89 3.64 5.21
C PHE A 101 3.67 2.74 5.18
N VAL A 102 2.73 3.05 4.27
CA VAL A 102 1.58 2.19 3.96
C VAL A 102 1.63 1.81 2.49
N PHE A 103 1.68 0.51 2.22
CA PHE A 103 1.63 -0.07 0.88
C PHE A 103 0.35 -0.87 0.70
N TYR A 104 -0.12 -0.94 -0.53
CA TYR A 104 -1.22 -1.82 -0.93
C TYR A 104 -0.63 -3.04 -1.61
N GLY A 105 -0.71 -4.21 -0.99
CA GLY A 105 -0.04 -5.44 -1.41
C GLY A 105 -0.46 -6.00 -2.79
N ASP A 106 -1.37 -5.34 -3.50
CA ASP A 106 -1.80 -5.66 -4.85
C ASP A 106 -1.31 -4.65 -5.92
N THR A 107 -0.34 -3.80 -5.57
CA THR A 107 0.27 -2.82 -6.47
C THR A 107 1.76 -3.11 -6.65
N VAL A 108 2.32 -2.71 -7.78
CA VAL A 108 3.78 -2.67 -7.98
C VAL A 108 4.18 -1.22 -8.11
N MET A 109 5.04 -0.77 -7.21
CA MET A 109 5.53 0.60 -7.18
C MET A 109 7.06 0.60 -7.21
N ASP A 110 7.63 1.64 -7.79
CA ASP A 110 9.06 1.93 -7.71
C ASP A 110 9.24 3.44 -7.55
N PHE A 111 9.61 3.88 -6.36
CA PHE A 111 9.79 5.27 -6.02
C PHE A 111 10.88 5.44 -4.96
N ASP A 112 11.40 6.65 -4.84
CA ASP A 112 12.40 7.00 -3.83
C ASP A 112 11.74 7.18 -2.46
N MET A 113 11.85 6.16 -1.60
CA MET A 113 11.27 6.17 -0.25
C MET A 113 11.95 7.19 0.67
N ASP A 114 13.25 7.39 0.53
CA ASP A 114 14.00 8.35 1.36
C ASP A 114 13.63 9.78 0.98
N ALA A 115 13.45 10.07 -0.31
CA ALA A 115 12.96 11.36 -0.79
C ALA A 115 11.53 11.64 -0.28
N MET A 116 10.65 10.63 -0.29
CA MET A 116 9.29 10.76 0.24
C MET A 116 9.30 11.05 1.74
N LEU A 117 10.14 10.35 2.51
CA LEU A 117 10.28 10.59 3.95
C LEU A 117 10.88 11.97 4.24
N ALA A 118 11.88 12.40 3.47
CA ALA A 118 12.47 13.74 3.61
C ALA A 118 11.43 14.84 3.35
N TYR A 119 10.62 14.67 2.29
CA TYR A 119 9.51 15.57 1.96
C TYR A 119 8.45 15.61 3.06
N HIS A 120 8.05 14.45 3.59
CA HIS A 120 7.11 14.35 4.71
C HIS A 120 7.58 15.18 5.92
N LYS A 121 8.85 15.03 6.30
CA LYS A 121 9.44 15.76 7.42
C LYS A 121 9.58 17.26 7.14
N GLU A 122 10.00 17.64 5.93
CA GLU A 122 10.09 19.05 5.49
C GLU A 122 8.75 19.76 5.59
N LYS A 123 7.69 19.08 5.13
CA LYS A 123 6.32 19.64 5.14
C LYS A 123 5.65 19.55 6.51
N GLN A 124 6.24 18.85 7.47
CA GLN A 124 5.63 18.57 8.78
C GLN A 124 4.19 18.03 8.60
N ALA A 125 4.03 17.11 7.65
CA ALA A 125 2.72 16.60 7.25
C ALA A 125 2.22 15.51 8.19
N ASP A 126 0.92 15.42 8.41
CA ASP A 126 0.31 14.28 9.11
C ASP A 126 0.28 13.02 8.23
N ALA A 127 0.21 13.21 6.91
CA ALA A 127 0.29 12.15 5.91
C ALA A 127 0.87 12.69 4.59
N THR A 128 1.61 11.85 3.87
CA THR A 128 2.15 12.15 2.55
C THR A 128 1.72 11.07 1.57
N LEU A 129 1.22 11.46 0.41
CA LEU A 129 0.74 10.54 -0.61
C LEU A 129 1.73 10.46 -1.75
N PHE A 130 2.00 9.23 -2.21
CA PHE A 130 2.63 9.03 -3.50
C PHE A 130 1.57 9.18 -4.60
N LEU A 131 1.79 10.12 -5.51
CA LEU A 131 0.86 10.45 -6.59
C LEU A 131 1.57 10.32 -7.93
N HIS A 132 0.84 9.91 -8.96
CA HIS A 132 1.32 9.94 -10.32
C HIS A 132 0.28 10.55 -11.27
N PRO A 133 0.71 11.12 -12.41
CA PRO A 133 -0.21 11.57 -13.44
C PRO A 133 -1.10 10.41 -13.91
N ASN A 134 -2.38 10.70 -14.13
CA ASN A 134 -3.36 9.69 -14.53
C ASN A 134 -3.94 10.02 -15.89
N ASP A 135 -3.80 9.10 -16.85
CA ASP A 135 -4.38 9.14 -18.19
C ASP A 135 -5.74 8.42 -18.27
N HIS A 136 -6.17 7.77 -17.18
CA HIS A 136 -7.47 7.09 -17.05
C HIS A 136 -8.33 7.66 -15.91
N PRO A 137 -8.70 8.95 -15.95
CA PRO A 137 -9.35 9.62 -14.81
C PRO A 137 -10.74 9.08 -14.48
N TYR A 138 -11.43 8.41 -15.41
CA TYR A 138 -12.80 7.95 -15.23
C TYR A 138 -12.96 6.80 -14.21
N ASP A 139 -11.95 5.99 -14.05
CA ASP A 139 -11.96 4.79 -13.18
C ASP A 139 -11.08 4.92 -11.93
N SER A 140 -10.58 6.12 -11.67
CA SER A 140 -9.65 6.42 -10.58
C SER A 140 -10.22 7.47 -9.64
N ASP A 141 -9.89 7.35 -8.37
CA ASP A 141 -10.01 8.46 -7.43
C ASP A 141 -8.86 9.43 -7.69
N ILE A 142 -9.14 10.72 -7.75
CA ILE A 142 -8.17 11.76 -8.08
C ILE A 142 -8.00 12.74 -6.95
N VAL A 143 -6.84 13.41 -6.94
CA VAL A 143 -6.46 14.37 -5.90
C VAL A 143 -6.20 15.73 -6.52
N GLU A 144 -6.83 16.76 -5.98
CA GLU A 144 -6.53 18.16 -6.30
C GLU A 144 -5.49 18.69 -5.31
N LEU A 145 -4.46 19.36 -5.83
CA LEU A 145 -3.36 19.90 -5.04
C LEU A 145 -3.27 21.43 -5.14
N THR A 146 -2.73 22.03 -4.10
CA THR A 146 -2.18 23.40 -4.17
C THR A 146 -0.87 23.41 -4.95
N THR A 147 -0.39 24.59 -5.30
CA THR A 147 0.91 24.78 -5.99
C THR A 147 2.12 24.34 -5.15
N ASP A 148 1.99 24.28 -3.83
CA ASP A 148 3.02 23.80 -2.89
C ASP A 148 2.87 22.32 -2.52
N GLY A 149 1.95 21.58 -3.20
CA GLY A 149 1.78 20.14 -3.08
C GLY A 149 0.85 19.71 -1.93
N ARG A 150 0.12 20.61 -1.28
CA ARG A 150 -0.86 20.25 -0.25
C ARG A 150 -2.14 19.70 -0.89
N VAL A 151 -2.69 18.63 -0.33
CA VAL A 151 -3.98 18.09 -0.76
C VAL A 151 -5.11 19.06 -0.41
N LEU A 152 -5.84 19.48 -1.44
CA LEU A 152 -7.04 20.30 -1.30
C LEU A 152 -8.30 19.44 -1.19
N LYS A 153 -8.37 18.40 -2.03
CA LYS A 153 -9.58 17.59 -2.15
C LYS A 153 -9.30 16.23 -2.72
N PHE A 154 -10.04 15.23 -2.25
CA PHE A 154 -10.21 13.94 -2.89
C PHE A 154 -11.48 13.94 -3.72
N CYS A 155 -11.37 13.60 -4.99
CA CYS A 155 -12.49 13.46 -5.91
C CYS A 155 -12.71 11.97 -6.17
N ASN A 156 -13.64 11.38 -5.41
CA ASN A 156 -14.01 9.98 -5.59
C ASN A 156 -14.83 9.80 -6.87
N LYS A 157 -14.66 8.69 -7.54
CA LYS A 157 -15.46 8.32 -8.70
C LYS A 157 -16.92 7.98 -8.32
N PRO A 158 -17.95 8.28 -9.18
CA PRO A 158 -17.82 9.01 -10.45
C PRO A 158 -17.64 10.53 -10.23
N HIS A 159 -16.76 11.15 -10.96
CA HIS A 159 -16.53 12.60 -10.92
C HIS A 159 -16.46 13.20 -12.33
N ALA A 160 -16.69 14.51 -12.43
CA ALA A 160 -16.46 15.25 -13.67
C ALA A 160 -14.95 15.32 -13.95
N VAL A 161 -14.53 14.99 -15.16
CA VAL A 161 -13.13 15.00 -15.56
C VAL A 161 -12.69 16.40 -15.90
N SER A 162 -11.64 16.90 -15.26
CA SER A 162 -10.86 18.04 -15.70
C SER A 162 -9.41 17.61 -15.96
N TYR A 163 -8.73 18.29 -16.88
CA TYR A 163 -7.50 17.82 -17.53
C TYR A 163 -6.21 17.81 -16.68
N THR A 164 -6.26 18.05 -15.38
CA THR A 164 -5.07 18.10 -14.53
C THR A 164 -5.32 17.34 -13.24
N HIS A 165 -5.19 16.00 -13.31
CA HIS A 165 -5.47 15.16 -12.16
C HIS A 165 -4.31 14.22 -11.84
N LEU A 166 -4.01 14.10 -10.54
CA LEU A 166 -3.07 13.14 -9.98
C LEU A 166 -3.84 12.04 -9.29
N ARG A 167 -3.44 10.79 -9.48
CA ARG A 167 -4.00 9.63 -8.79
C ARG A 167 -3.29 9.43 -7.47
N ALA A 168 -4.07 9.17 -6.39
CA ALA A 168 -3.54 8.70 -5.12
C ALA A 168 -3.31 7.19 -5.16
N HIS A 169 -2.22 6.74 -4.59
CA HIS A 169 -1.90 5.35 -4.29
C HIS A 169 -1.73 5.15 -2.79
#